data_44ffffe313eef034399bcd288c34f331
#
_entry.id   44ffffe313eef034399bcd288c34f331
#
_cell.length_a   1.000
_cell.length_b   1.000
_cell.length_c   1.000
_cell.angle_alpha   90.00
_cell.angle_beta   90.00
_cell.angle_gamma   90.00
#
_symmetry.space_group_name_H-M   'P 1'
#
loop_
_entity.id
_entity.type
_entity.pdbx_description
1 polymer ?
#
loop_
_entity_poly.entity_id
_entity_poly.type
_entity_poly.pdbx_seq_one_letter_code
_entity_poly.pdbx_strand_id
1 'polypeptide(L)'
;TGLPHHSFWGAKFFGHDYKLDRDVRPEDTYFTRYLDRRLQTEFGFKWVRFQYAGLNSQTQGLQGTTHQDCAEGDSWNLSFLYYPNRYWNPAWGGTLRLYDKTQQGLDGREEHIKNHQIAEVEFKPNRLIMFDGRIPHGADAPEPSARYMDRRSLVIRGDEVRLEEEGENYHADDRFSYIR
;
A
#
# COMPACT_ATOMS: atom_id res chain seq x y z
N THR A 1 -14.32 -7.51 0.86
CA THR A 1 -13.09 -8.21 0.45
C THR A 1 -13.36 -9.68 0.56
N GLY A 2 -13.00 -10.49 -0.42
CA GLY A 2 -13.20 -11.94 -0.37
C GLY A 2 -12.12 -12.69 0.44
N LEU A 3 -11.26 -11.96 1.14
CA LEU A 3 -10.18 -12.56 1.93
C LEU A 3 -10.67 -12.86 3.34
N PRO A 4 -10.59 -14.10 3.82
CA PRO A 4 -10.88 -14.44 5.20
C PRO A 4 -9.92 -13.67 6.12
N HIS A 5 -10.44 -13.20 7.24
CA HIS A 5 -9.70 -12.44 8.26
C HIS A 5 -9.19 -11.04 7.86
N HIS A 6 -9.50 -10.56 6.65
CA HIS A 6 -9.18 -9.19 6.26
C HIS A 6 -10.25 -8.24 6.78
N SER A 7 -9.99 -7.58 7.90
CA SER A 7 -10.96 -6.77 8.62
C SER A 7 -10.50 -5.31 8.72
N PHE A 8 -11.24 -4.41 8.08
CA PHE A 8 -11.08 -2.97 8.22
C PHE A 8 -12.34 -2.23 7.73
N TRP A 9 -12.49 -1.00 8.16
CA TRP A 9 -13.46 -0.06 7.59
C TRP A 9 -12.83 0.64 6.40
N GLY A 10 -13.54 0.80 5.31
CA GLY A 10 -12.96 1.36 4.10
C GLY A 10 -13.91 2.30 3.35
N ALA A 11 -13.32 3.32 2.73
CA ALA A 11 -13.98 4.18 1.76
C ALA A 11 -13.12 4.26 0.50
N LYS A 12 -13.71 3.95 -0.65
CA LYS A 12 -13.06 4.06 -1.95
C LYS A 12 -13.29 5.48 -2.50
N PHE A 13 -12.25 6.11 -2.98
CA PHE A 13 -12.33 7.44 -3.59
C PHE A 13 -12.36 7.38 -5.12
N PHE A 14 -11.55 6.51 -5.73
CA PHE A 14 -11.63 6.21 -7.15
C PHE A 14 -11.12 4.79 -7.45
N GLY A 15 -11.38 4.33 -8.65
CA GLY A 15 -11.17 2.97 -9.13
C GLY A 15 -12.50 2.30 -9.48
N HIS A 16 -12.45 1.04 -9.91
CA HIS A 16 -13.66 0.31 -10.27
C HIS A 16 -14.53 0.01 -9.03
N ASP A 17 -15.80 0.40 -9.10
CA ASP A 17 -16.78 0.03 -8.08
C ASP A 17 -17.53 -1.22 -8.55
N TYR A 18 -17.15 -2.36 -8.04
CA TYR A 18 -17.76 -3.65 -8.40
C TYR A 18 -19.23 -3.79 -8.00
N LYS A 19 -19.74 -2.96 -7.07
CA LYS A 19 -21.16 -2.98 -6.71
C LYS A 19 -22.03 -2.22 -7.71
N LEU A 20 -21.48 -1.18 -8.31
CA LEU A 20 -22.14 -0.34 -9.28
C LEU A 20 -21.72 -0.68 -10.72
N ASP A 21 -20.79 -1.63 -10.89
CA ASP A 21 -20.20 -2.05 -12.17
C ASP A 21 -19.78 -0.85 -13.04
N ARG A 22 -19.07 0.07 -12.42
CA ARG A 22 -18.58 1.28 -13.09
C ARG A 22 -17.29 1.78 -12.47
N ASP A 23 -16.48 2.45 -13.29
CA ASP A 23 -15.35 3.21 -12.81
C ASP A 23 -15.79 4.44 -12.04
N VAL A 24 -15.33 4.56 -10.83
CA VAL A 24 -15.42 5.79 -10.03
C VAL A 24 -14.09 6.52 -10.20
N ARG A 25 -14.11 7.58 -10.99
CA ARG A 25 -12.94 8.45 -11.21
C ARG A 25 -13.29 9.85 -10.73
N PRO A 26 -13.09 10.15 -9.45
CA PRO A 26 -13.06 11.56 -9.08
C PRO A 26 -11.89 12.17 -9.84
N GLU A 27 -12.12 13.27 -10.49
CA GLU A 27 -11.09 14.06 -11.14
C GLU A 27 -9.90 14.27 -10.20
N ASP A 28 -8.70 14.49 -10.73
CA ASP A 28 -7.45 14.61 -9.99
C ASP A 28 -7.61 15.33 -8.67
N THR A 29 -7.44 14.59 -7.59
CA THR A 29 -7.48 15.19 -6.26
C THR A 29 -6.23 16.05 -6.04
N TYR A 30 -6.34 17.04 -5.17
CA TYR A 30 -5.16 17.82 -4.76
C TYR A 30 -4.03 16.91 -4.28
N PHE A 31 -4.37 15.83 -3.54
CA PHE A 31 -3.39 14.91 -2.99
C PHE A 31 -2.65 14.12 -4.08
N THR A 32 -3.36 13.58 -5.07
CA THR A 32 -2.71 12.82 -6.16
C THR A 32 -1.83 13.70 -7.03
N ARG A 33 -2.27 14.93 -7.34
CA ARG A 33 -1.43 15.92 -8.05
C ARG A 33 -0.20 16.32 -7.24
N TYR A 34 -0.35 16.51 -5.94
CA TYR A 34 0.77 16.80 -5.05
C TYR A 34 1.76 15.65 -5.01
N LEU A 35 1.27 14.42 -4.84
CA LEU A 35 2.08 13.20 -4.82
C LEU A 35 2.83 13.03 -6.14
N ASP A 36 2.15 13.13 -7.28
CA ASP A 36 2.77 13.01 -8.60
C ASP A 36 3.92 14.02 -8.78
N ARG A 37 3.68 15.28 -8.42
CA ARG A 37 4.73 16.31 -8.48
C ARG A 37 5.93 15.97 -7.59
N ARG A 38 5.71 15.47 -6.39
CA ARG A 38 6.78 15.06 -5.46
C ARG A 38 7.57 13.87 -6.03
N LEU A 39 6.89 12.89 -6.59
CA LEU A 39 7.54 11.74 -7.24
C LEU A 39 8.42 12.18 -8.42
N GLN A 40 7.94 13.10 -9.24
CA GLN A 40 8.72 13.67 -10.34
C GLN A 40 9.96 14.41 -9.83
N THR A 41 9.81 15.27 -8.84
CA THR A 41 10.89 16.14 -8.38
C THR A 41 11.92 15.44 -7.49
N GLU A 42 11.53 14.45 -6.71
CA GLU A 42 12.39 13.82 -5.71
C GLU A 42 12.93 12.46 -6.13
N PHE A 43 12.19 11.77 -7.01
CA PHE A 43 12.53 10.41 -7.42
C PHE A 43 12.74 10.27 -8.94
N GLY A 44 12.59 11.38 -9.68
CA GLY A 44 12.80 11.38 -11.12
C GLY A 44 11.74 10.64 -11.94
N PHE A 45 10.58 10.36 -11.37
CA PHE A 45 9.49 9.78 -12.13
C PHE A 45 9.03 10.73 -13.23
N LYS A 46 8.65 10.20 -14.39
CA LYS A 46 8.07 11.03 -15.46
C LYS A 46 6.67 11.49 -15.05
N TRP A 47 5.82 10.57 -14.69
CA TRP A 47 4.51 10.76 -14.06
C TRP A 47 3.95 9.42 -13.57
N VAL A 48 2.96 9.47 -12.70
CA VAL A 48 2.29 8.28 -12.17
C VAL A 48 0.83 8.29 -12.59
N ARG A 49 0.41 7.19 -13.22
CA ARG A 49 -0.99 6.96 -13.51
C ARG A 49 -1.64 6.26 -12.34
N PHE A 50 -2.48 6.98 -11.60
CA PHE A 50 -3.21 6.43 -10.47
C PHE A 50 -4.45 5.68 -10.93
N GLN A 51 -4.63 4.47 -10.40
CA GLN A 51 -5.74 3.57 -10.76
C GLN A 51 -6.70 3.32 -9.60
N TYR A 52 -6.23 3.51 -8.37
CA TYR A 52 -7.01 3.29 -7.18
C TYR A 52 -6.62 4.27 -6.08
N ALA A 53 -7.59 4.74 -5.33
CA ALA A 53 -7.37 5.34 -4.02
C ALA A 53 -8.52 5.01 -3.07
N GLY A 54 -8.17 4.65 -1.86
CA GLY A 54 -9.11 4.32 -0.80
C GLY A 54 -8.52 4.52 0.58
N LEU A 55 -9.36 4.87 1.53
CA LEU A 55 -9.00 5.00 2.93
C LEU A 55 -9.40 3.72 3.66
N ASN A 56 -8.43 3.10 4.33
CA ASN A 56 -8.65 2.01 5.26
C ASN A 56 -8.52 2.50 6.69
N SER A 57 -9.38 2.01 7.58
CA SER A 57 -9.36 2.32 9.00
C SER A 57 -9.46 1.03 9.81
N GLN A 58 -8.49 0.79 10.67
CA GLN A 58 -8.41 -0.38 11.53
C GLN A 58 -8.45 0.04 12.99
N THR A 59 -9.35 -0.56 13.74
CA THR A 59 -9.42 -0.44 15.20
C THR A 59 -8.78 -1.65 15.85
N GLN A 60 -8.69 -1.64 17.17
CA GLN A 60 -8.21 -2.76 17.96
C GLN A 60 -8.81 -4.10 17.48
N GLY A 61 -7.95 -5.09 17.26
CA GLY A 61 -8.34 -6.43 16.83
C GLY A 61 -8.70 -6.59 15.35
N LEU A 62 -8.72 -5.51 14.56
CA LEU A 62 -8.91 -5.58 13.11
C LEU A 62 -7.58 -5.67 12.40
N GLN A 63 -7.22 -6.88 12.00
CA GLN A 63 -5.97 -7.17 11.31
C GLN A 63 -6.16 -7.21 9.79
N GLY A 64 -5.18 -6.68 9.06
CA GLY A 64 -5.08 -6.89 7.62
C GLY A 64 -4.50 -8.28 7.32
N THR A 65 -5.15 -9.03 6.42
CA THR A 65 -4.57 -10.26 5.88
C THR A 65 -3.37 -9.92 5.01
N THR A 66 -2.34 -10.75 5.05
CA THR A 66 -1.22 -10.63 4.11
C THR A 66 -1.72 -10.89 2.68
N HIS A 67 -1.43 -9.94 1.78
CA HIS A 67 -1.89 -9.97 0.40
C HIS A 67 -0.91 -9.22 -0.51
N GLN A 68 -1.08 -9.38 -1.80
CA GLN A 68 -0.48 -8.53 -2.82
C GLN A 68 -1.51 -7.55 -3.35
N ASP A 69 -1.10 -6.34 -3.68
CA ASP A 69 -1.98 -5.34 -4.24
C ASP A 69 -2.23 -5.56 -5.73
N CYS A 70 -1.25 -6.11 -6.44
CA CYS A 70 -1.35 -6.46 -7.86
C CYS A 70 -0.75 -7.84 -8.13
N ALA A 71 -1.23 -8.49 -9.19
CA ALA A 71 -0.68 -9.74 -9.68
C ALA A 71 0.52 -9.50 -10.60
N GLU A 72 1.27 -10.56 -10.86
CA GLU A 72 2.30 -10.54 -11.89
C GLU A 72 1.61 -10.44 -13.26
N GLY A 73 1.98 -9.42 -14.05
CA GLY A 73 1.32 -9.13 -15.33
C GLY A 73 0.29 -8.00 -15.29
N ASP A 74 -0.09 -7.51 -14.11
CA ASP A 74 -0.87 -6.28 -14.02
C ASP A 74 -0.07 -5.09 -14.59
N SER A 75 -0.77 -4.17 -15.23
CA SER A 75 -0.16 -2.97 -15.81
C SER A 75 0.31 -1.96 -14.75
N TRP A 76 -0.12 -2.11 -13.51
CA TRP A 76 0.24 -1.26 -12.39
C TRP A 76 0.98 -2.07 -11.31
N ASN A 77 2.01 -1.48 -10.74
CA ASN A 77 2.91 -2.18 -9.82
C ASN A 77 3.35 -1.35 -8.61
N LEU A 78 2.87 -0.12 -8.47
CA LEU A 78 3.22 0.74 -7.36
C LEU A 78 2.09 0.82 -6.34
N SER A 79 2.43 0.58 -5.09
CA SER A 79 1.56 0.82 -3.94
C SER A 79 2.12 1.94 -3.09
N PHE A 80 1.24 2.86 -2.72
CA PHE A 80 1.54 3.96 -1.82
C PHE A 80 0.62 3.86 -0.61
N LEU A 81 1.20 3.95 0.57
CA LEU A 81 0.47 4.03 1.83
C LEU A 81 0.82 5.34 2.53
N TYR A 82 -0.16 6.20 2.69
CA TYR A 82 -0.01 7.42 3.48
C TYR A 82 -0.80 7.31 4.78
N TYR A 83 -0.20 7.69 5.90
CA TYR A 83 -0.80 7.62 7.22
C TYR A 83 -1.31 8.99 7.67
N PRO A 84 -2.60 9.31 7.50
CA PRO A 84 -3.15 10.65 7.74
C PRO A 84 -3.45 10.95 9.20
N ASN A 85 -3.19 10.04 10.12
CA ASN A 85 -3.37 10.29 11.54
C ASN A 85 -2.56 11.53 11.98
N ARG A 86 -3.14 12.35 12.83
CA ARG A 86 -2.42 13.50 13.40
C ARG A 86 -1.49 13.08 14.54
N TYR A 87 -1.86 12.03 15.24
CA TYR A 87 -1.12 11.50 16.37
C TYR A 87 -1.24 9.97 16.40
N TRP A 88 -0.19 9.33 16.83
CA TRP A 88 -0.12 7.88 17.10
C TRP A 88 0.96 7.62 18.16
N ASN A 89 0.64 6.84 19.17
CA ASN A 89 1.63 6.37 20.12
C ASN A 89 2.29 5.10 19.53
N PRO A 90 3.61 5.00 19.44
CA PRO A 90 4.29 3.80 18.96
C PRO A 90 3.88 2.50 19.68
N ALA A 91 3.56 2.58 20.96
CA ALA A 91 3.08 1.44 21.74
C ALA A 91 1.70 0.91 21.30
N TRP A 92 1.01 1.62 20.41
CA TRP A 92 -0.27 1.16 19.87
C TRP A 92 -0.11 0.20 18.67
N GLY A 93 1.12 -0.11 18.24
CA GLY A 93 1.38 -1.04 17.16
C GLY A 93 0.90 -0.56 15.79
N GLY A 94 0.32 -1.45 15.01
CA GLY A 94 -0.15 -1.15 13.65
C GLY A 94 0.97 -1.16 12.61
N THR A 95 2.02 -1.91 12.84
CA THR A 95 3.19 -2.06 11.96
C THR A 95 2.79 -2.66 10.62
N LEU A 96 3.31 -2.13 9.53
CA LEU A 96 3.25 -2.76 8.22
C LEU A 96 4.40 -3.76 8.10
N ARG A 97 4.09 -4.98 7.65
CA ARG A 97 5.06 -6.03 7.38
C ARG A 97 5.11 -6.34 5.91
N LEU A 98 6.32 -6.52 5.38
CA LEU A 98 6.57 -6.92 4.00
C LEU A 98 7.30 -8.26 3.99
N TYR A 99 6.97 -9.11 3.02
CA TYR A 99 7.43 -10.49 2.95
C TYR A 99 8.05 -10.81 1.59
N ASP A 100 8.87 -11.84 1.54
CA ASP A 100 9.50 -12.27 0.30
C ASP A 100 8.48 -12.77 -0.73
N LYS A 101 8.64 -12.35 -1.98
CA LYS A 101 7.83 -12.79 -3.12
C LYS A 101 8.00 -14.26 -3.47
N THR A 102 9.11 -14.89 -3.12
CA THR A 102 9.40 -16.29 -3.47
C THR A 102 8.40 -17.27 -2.86
N GLN A 103 7.60 -16.81 -1.91
CA GLN A 103 6.56 -17.60 -1.25
C GLN A 103 5.18 -17.44 -1.93
N GLN A 104 5.13 -17.01 -3.17
CA GLN A 104 3.87 -16.96 -3.94
C GLN A 104 3.26 -18.37 -4.06
N GLY A 105 1.98 -18.49 -3.79
CA GLY A 105 1.23 -19.76 -3.87
C GLY A 105 1.06 -20.47 -2.54
N LEU A 106 1.58 -19.94 -1.47
CA LEU A 106 1.19 -20.39 -0.15
C LEU A 106 -0.18 -19.78 0.17
N ASP A 107 -1.17 -20.62 0.18
CA ASP A 107 -2.61 -20.43 0.36
C ASP A 107 -3.00 -19.71 1.68
N GLY A 108 -2.38 -18.57 1.97
CA GLY A 108 -2.72 -17.69 3.09
C GLY A 108 -2.38 -18.26 4.48
N ARG A 109 -1.52 -19.26 4.57
CA ARG A 109 -1.06 -19.78 5.86
C ARG A 109 -0.04 -18.81 6.46
N GLU A 110 -0.52 -17.98 7.36
CA GLU A 110 0.25 -16.92 8.04
C GLU A 110 1.57 -17.41 8.65
N GLU A 111 1.66 -18.66 9.06
CA GLU A 111 2.82 -19.24 9.71
C GLU A 111 4.05 -19.33 8.80
N HIS A 112 3.84 -19.62 7.52
CA HIS A 112 4.93 -19.69 6.55
C HIS A 112 5.41 -18.32 6.09
N ILE A 113 4.52 -17.32 6.06
CA ILE A 113 4.85 -15.96 5.64
C ILE A 113 5.71 -15.26 6.71
N LYS A 114 5.45 -15.48 7.99
CA LYS A 114 6.20 -14.85 9.10
C LYS A 114 7.70 -15.18 9.08
N ASN A 115 8.06 -16.35 8.57
CA ASN A 115 9.47 -16.78 8.50
C ASN A 115 10.27 -16.09 7.37
N HIS A 116 9.60 -15.36 6.49
CA HIS A 116 10.21 -14.70 5.32
C HIS A 116 9.96 -13.18 5.31
N GLN A 117 9.77 -12.60 6.48
CA GLN A 117 9.64 -11.15 6.60
C GLN A 117 10.96 -10.49 6.17
N ILE A 118 10.87 -9.59 5.21
CA ILE A 118 12.01 -8.85 4.66
C ILE A 118 12.11 -7.43 5.21
N ALA A 119 10.98 -6.85 5.62
CA ALA A 119 10.97 -5.53 6.24
C ALA A 119 9.75 -5.33 7.14
N GLU A 120 9.88 -4.38 8.06
CA GLU A 120 8.77 -3.84 8.84
C GLU A 120 8.84 -2.32 8.86
N VAL A 121 7.67 -1.69 8.83
CA VAL A 121 7.54 -0.24 8.86
C VAL A 121 6.60 0.16 9.97
N GLU A 122 7.14 0.78 10.99
CA GLU A 122 6.37 1.32 12.11
C GLU A 122 5.31 2.31 11.60
N PHE A 123 4.11 2.22 12.15
CA PHE A 123 3.07 3.21 11.87
C PHE A 123 3.43 4.57 12.50
N LYS A 124 3.66 5.54 11.65
CA LYS A 124 4.01 6.91 12.06
C LYS A 124 3.16 7.92 11.30
N PRO A 125 2.48 8.84 12.00
CA PRO A 125 1.71 9.90 11.37
C PRO A 125 2.50 10.67 10.31
N ASN A 126 1.83 11.05 9.25
CA ASN A 126 2.40 11.79 8.12
C ASN A 126 3.53 11.06 7.37
N ARG A 127 3.58 9.72 7.48
CA ARG A 127 4.51 8.90 6.70
C ARG A 127 3.85 8.48 5.39
N LEU A 128 4.59 8.62 4.31
CA LEU A 128 4.31 7.99 3.02
C LEU A 128 5.29 6.83 2.83
N ILE A 129 4.76 5.69 2.40
CA ILE A 129 5.52 4.49 2.05
C ILE A 129 5.19 4.19 0.60
N MET A 130 6.20 3.84 -0.19
CA MET A 130 6.06 3.39 -1.57
C MET A 130 6.77 2.05 -1.71
N PHE A 131 6.14 1.10 -2.36
CA PHE A 131 6.71 -0.22 -2.63
C PHE A 131 6.05 -0.86 -3.85
N ASP A 132 6.69 -1.90 -4.37
CA ASP A 132 6.11 -2.73 -5.44
C ASP A 132 4.90 -3.50 -4.90
N GLY A 133 3.73 -3.24 -5.46
CA GLY A 133 2.45 -3.84 -5.03
C GLY A 133 2.39 -5.37 -5.15
N ARG A 134 3.35 -5.99 -5.83
CA ARG A 134 3.54 -7.44 -5.88
C ARG A 134 4.26 -8.01 -4.65
N ILE A 135 4.79 -7.16 -3.77
CA ILE A 135 5.37 -7.60 -2.50
C ILE A 135 4.22 -7.98 -1.56
N PRO A 136 4.17 -9.22 -1.07
CA PRO A 136 3.19 -9.61 -0.06
C PRO A 136 3.35 -8.75 1.18
N HIS A 137 2.26 -8.21 1.67
CA HIS A 137 2.29 -7.30 2.81
C HIS A 137 1.00 -7.36 3.62
N GLY A 138 1.08 -6.93 4.87
CA GLY A 138 -0.06 -6.85 5.77
C GLY A 138 0.22 -5.92 6.94
N ALA A 139 -0.84 -5.34 7.49
CA ALA A 139 -0.72 -4.47 8.66
C ALA A 139 -1.22 -5.18 9.92
N ASP A 140 -0.43 -5.13 10.97
CA ASP A 140 -0.84 -5.61 12.28
C ASP A 140 -2.04 -4.80 12.79
N ALA A 141 -2.91 -5.44 13.56
CA ALA A 141 -3.97 -4.75 14.26
C ALA A 141 -3.39 -3.75 15.28
N PRO A 142 -4.08 -2.65 15.53
CA PRO A 142 -3.78 -1.82 16.69
C PRO A 142 -3.89 -2.62 18.01
N GLU A 143 -2.96 -2.38 18.91
CA GLU A 143 -2.91 -2.99 20.22
C GLU A 143 -4.12 -2.56 21.10
N PRO A 144 -4.49 -3.34 22.14
CA PRO A 144 -5.56 -2.99 23.06
C PRO A 144 -5.40 -1.61 23.71
N SER A 145 -4.17 -1.14 23.87
CA SER A 145 -3.86 0.18 24.42
C SER A 145 -4.29 1.34 23.51
N ALA A 146 -4.51 1.10 22.22
CA ALA A 146 -5.03 2.11 21.30
C ALA A 146 -6.52 2.44 21.54
N ARG A 147 -7.27 1.53 22.15
CA ARG A 147 -8.69 1.68 22.55
C ARG A 147 -9.59 2.31 21.47
N TYR A 148 -9.79 3.63 21.54
CA TYR A 148 -10.70 4.40 20.69
C TYR A 148 -10.01 5.02 19.47
N MET A 149 -8.74 4.75 19.29
CA MET A 149 -7.99 5.26 18.14
C MET A 149 -8.07 4.28 17.00
N ASP A 150 -8.22 4.82 15.81
CA ASP A 150 -8.18 4.06 14.57
C ASP A 150 -6.89 4.35 13.80
N ARG A 151 -6.27 3.31 13.28
CA ARG A 151 -5.14 3.37 12.37
C ARG A 151 -5.67 3.61 10.97
N ARG A 152 -5.38 4.76 10.40
CA ARG A 152 -5.83 5.11 9.05
C ARG A 152 -4.70 4.99 8.04
N SER A 153 -4.99 4.39 6.91
CA SER A 153 -4.08 4.39 5.77
C SER A 153 -4.82 4.76 4.49
N LEU A 154 -4.35 5.81 3.82
CA LEU A 154 -4.76 6.11 2.47
C LEU A 154 -3.91 5.22 1.55
N VAL A 155 -4.57 4.29 0.89
CA VAL A 155 -3.98 3.36 -0.07
C VAL A 155 -4.17 3.94 -1.46
N ILE A 156 -3.08 4.07 -2.19
CA ILE A 156 -3.09 4.51 -3.59
C ILE A 156 -2.33 3.48 -4.40
N ARG A 157 -2.82 3.15 -5.57
CA ARG A 157 -2.19 2.22 -6.50
C ARG A 157 -2.05 2.86 -7.86
N GLY A 158 -0.96 2.56 -8.54
CA GLY A 158 -0.70 3.10 -9.85
C GLY A 158 0.53 2.49 -10.49
N ASP A 159 0.86 3.00 -11.64
CA ASP A 159 2.06 2.64 -12.40
C ASP A 159 2.86 3.88 -12.75
N GLU A 160 4.18 3.75 -12.69
CA GLU A 160 5.08 4.74 -13.27
C GLU A 160 5.01 4.63 -14.78
N VAL A 161 4.68 5.72 -15.46
CA VAL A 161 4.81 5.78 -16.90
C VAL A 161 6.17 6.37 -17.22
N ARG A 162 7.07 5.51 -17.68
CA ARG A 162 8.35 5.93 -18.27
C ARG A 162 8.12 6.12 -19.76
N LEU A 163 8.43 7.30 -20.26
CA LEU A 163 8.64 7.45 -21.70
C LEU A 163 9.90 6.64 -22.00
N GLU A 164 9.78 5.66 -22.88
CA GLU A 164 10.90 4.80 -23.28
C GLU A 164 12.07 5.70 -23.70
N GLU A 165 13.10 5.77 -22.88
CA GLU A 165 14.41 6.16 -23.34
C GLU A 165 14.95 4.92 -24.04
N GLU A 166 15.15 5.04 -25.35
CA GLU A 166 15.75 4.00 -26.17
C GLU A 166 17.07 3.56 -25.51
N GLY A 167 17.09 2.38 -24.92
CA GLY A 167 18.33 1.62 -24.80
C GLY A 167 18.93 1.36 -23.43
N GLU A 168 18.27 1.50 -22.28
CA GLU A 168 18.85 1.03 -21.02
C GLU A 168 17.96 0.01 -20.29
N ASN A 169 18.49 -1.22 -20.22
CA ASN A 169 17.91 -2.30 -19.40
C ASN A 169 18.00 -1.94 -17.92
N TYR A 170 16.87 -1.64 -17.31
CA TYR A 170 16.78 -1.41 -15.88
C TYR A 170 16.76 -2.75 -15.15
N HIS A 171 17.80 -3.03 -14.38
CA HIS A 171 17.86 -4.20 -13.51
C HIS A 171 16.95 -4.02 -12.29
N ALA A 172 16.07 -5.00 -12.07
CA ALA A 172 15.03 -5.04 -11.06
C ALA A 172 15.52 -5.14 -9.59
N ASP A 173 16.80 -4.95 -9.31
CA ASP A 173 17.38 -5.17 -7.99
C ASP A 173 17.44 -3.96 -7.05
N ASP A 174 17.04 -2.76 -7.51
CA ASP A 174 16.98 -1.56 -6.67
C ASP A 174 15.63 -1.38 -5.93
N ARG A 175 14.96 -2.49 -5.61
CA ARG A 175 13.56 -2.54 -5.10
C ARG A 175 13.34 -1.96 -3.71
N PHE A 176 14.39 -1.58 -2.98
CA PHE A 176 14.27 -1.24 -1.56
C PHE A 176 14.82 0.13 -1.16
N SER A 177 15.09 1.01 -2.09
CA SER A 177 15.89 2.18 -1.76
C SER A 177 15.17 3.35 -1.09
N TYR A 178 13.85 3.31 -0.82
CA TYR A 178 13.18 4.51 -0.30
C TYR A 178 12.12 4.24 0.77
N ILE A 179 12.58 3.91 1.98
CA ILE A 179 11.81 4.10 3.20
C ILE A 179 12.37 5.37 3.88
N ARG A 180 11.64 6.47 3.82
CA ARG A 180 11.93 7.68 4.60
C ARG A 180 10.79 7.98 5.55
#